data_dd0990c5ef525c79167bcce44596b12c
#
_entry.id   dd0990c5ef525c79167bcce44596b12c
#
_cell.length_a   1.000
_cell.length_b   1.000
_cell.length_c   1.000
_cell.angle_alpha   90.00
_cell.angle_beta   90.00
_cell.angle_gamma   90.00
#
_symmetry.space_group_name_H-M   'P 1'
#
loop_
_entity.id
_entity.type
_entity.pdbx_description
1 polymer ?
#
loop_
_entity_poly.entity_id
_entity_poly.type
_entity_poly.pdbx_seq_one_letter_code
_entity_poly.pdbx_strand_id
1 'polypeptide(L)'
;MKKIGLLTSGGDCQALNVTMRGVAKSLYTNLEQLEIYGFLNGYEGLIYGRYKLLSKQDFSGILTIGGTMLGTSRQPFKQMRVPDKSGLDKVRAMKENYYRLNLDCLVVLGGNGSQKTANLLSEEGLNVIHLPKTIDNDIYGTDITFGFQSAIDVATNVIDCIHTTAASHNRVFIVEIMGHKVGWLTLYAGIAGGADIILLPEIPYDIDSVMKSITARSKAGKGFTILAVAEGAISKKNASLSKKEYKEKMAKSKFPSVSYELAYEISNRLGSEVRVVVPGHTQRGGTPNAFDRVLSTRIGAAAAEAILE
;
A
#
# COMPACT_ATOMS: atom_id res chain seq x y z
N MET A 1 16.87 -19.01 -24.85
CA MET A 1 15.86 -17.91 -24.79
C MET A 1 15.14 -18.00 -23.46
N LYS A 2 15.30 -16.98 -22.60
CA LYS A 2 14.61 -16.92 -21.30
C LYS A 2 13.21 -16.31 -21.47
N LYS A 3 12.22 -16.85 -20.75
CA LYS A 3 10.81 -16.40 -20.78
C LYS A 3 10.33 -16.05 -19.37
N ILE A 4 10.04 -14.79 -19.16
CA ILE A 4 9.73 -14.25 -17.83
C ILE A 4 8.31 -13.72 -17.78
N GLY A 5 7.52 -14.17 -16.81
CA GLY A 5 6.22 -13.60 -16.49
C GLY A 5 6.37 -12.43 -15.52
N LEU A 6 5.66 -11.33 -15.77
CA LEU A 6 5.53 -10.20 -14.85
C LEU A 6 4.05 -9.98 -14.49
N LEU A 7 3.74 -9.77 -13.23
CA LEU A 7 2.42 -9.31 -12.81
C LEU A 7 2.47 -8.37 -11.61
N THR A 8 1.50 -7.47 -11.55
CA THR A 8 1.28 -6.54 -10.43
C THR A 8 -0.04 -6.86 -9.74
N SER A 9 -0.06 -7.07 -8.43
CA SER A 9 -1.23 -7.58 -7.72
C SER A 9 -1.57 -6.78 -6.46
N GLY A 10 -2.86 -6.63 -6.18
CA GLY A 10 -3.39 -5.92 -5.03
C GLY A 10 -3.55 -4.43 -5.25
N GLY A 11 -3.48 -3.61 -4.19
CA GLY A 11 -3.48 -2.15 -4.31
C GLY A 11 -2.25 -1.68 -5.08
N ASP A 12 -2.40 -0.61 -5.87
CA ASP A 12 -1.30 0.01 -6.58
C ASP A 12 -0.46 0.94 -5.67
N CYS A 13 0.66 1.38 -6.19
CA CYS A 13 1.49 2.46 -5.66
C CYS A 13 2.26 3.13 -6.80
N GLN A 14 2.94 4.22 -6.47
CA GLN A 14 3.66 5.02 -7.46
C GLN A 14 4.82 4.26 -8.13
N ALA A 15 5.41 3.27 -7.48
CA ALA A 15 6.71 2.70 -7.87
C ALA A 15 6.65 1.38 -8.64
N LEU A 16 5.45 0.86 -8.99
CA LEU A 16 5.29 -0.43 -9.68
C LEU A 16 5.97 -0.45 -11.06
N ASN A 17 5.74 0.58 -11.88
CA ASN A 17 6.34 0.68 -13.21
C ASN A 17 7.87 0.75 -13.14
N VAL A 18 8.41 1.46 -12.15
CA VAL A 18 9.86 1.57 -11.93
C VAL A 18 10.48 0.22 -11.64
N THR A 19 9.83 -0.58 -10.78
CA THR A 19 10.32 -1.90 -10.41
C THR A 19 10.31 -2.84 -11.61
N MET A 20 9.20 -2.89 -12.37
CA MET A 20 9.13 -3.67 -13.62
C MET A 20 10.22 -3.24 -14.63
N ARG A 21 10.46 -1.93 -14.76
CA ARG A 21 11.54 -1.39 -15.59
C ARG A 21 12.91 -1.84 -15.10
N GLY A 22 13.15 -1.88 -13.79
CA GLY A 22 14.39 -2.39 -13.19
C GLY A 22 14.66 -3.84 -13.58
N VAL A 23 13.66 -4.72 -13.41
CA VAL A 23 13.73 -6.13 -13.83
C VAL A 23 14.04 -6.24 -15.32
N ALA A 24 13.24 -5.60 -16.16
CA ALA A 24 13.34 -5.73 -17.61
C ALA A 24 14.67 -5.19 -18.16
N LYS A 25 15.09 -4.00 -17.71
CA LYS A 25 16.36 -3.41 -18.17
C LYS A 25 17.56 -4.26 -17.78
N SER A 26 17.60 -4.77 -16.56
CA SER A 26 18.69 -5.65 -16.13
C SER A 26 18.71 -6.95 -16.94
N LEU A 27 17.57 -7.58 -17.18
CA LEU A 27 17.49 -8.79 -18.02
C LEU A 27 17.91 -8.52 -19.49
N TYR A 28 17.41 -7.43 -20.11
CA TYR A 28 17.79 -7.08 -21.49
C TYR A 28 19.26 -6.66 -21.66
N THR A 29 19.94 -6.30 -20.57
CA THR A 29 21.39 -6.00 -20.60
C THR A 29 22.21 -7.29 -20.60
N ASN A 30 21.73 -8.34 -19.94
CA ASN A 30 22.47 -9.58 -19.73
C ASN A 30 22.05 -10.72 -20.65
N LEU A 31 20.93 -10.62 -21.36
CA LEU A 31 20.38 -11.67 -22.20
C LEU A 31 20.15 -11.18 -23.63
N GLU A 32 20.71 -11.91 -24.61
CA GLU A 32 20.44 -11.63 -26.03
C GLU A 32 19.03 -12.05 -26.46
N GLN A 33 18.51 -13.13 -25.88
CA GLN A 33 17.20 -13.67 -26.21
C GLN A 33 16.31 -13.72 -24.96
N LEU A 34 15.34 -12.82 -24.90
CA LEU A 34 14.41 -12.65 -23.78
C LEU A 34 12.99 -12.35 -24.28
N GLU A 35 12.02 -13.06 -23.74
CA GLU A 35 10.60 -12.75 -23.86
C GLU A 35 10.03 -12.39 -22.48
N ILE A 36 9.32 -11.28 -22.38
CA ILE A 36 8.65 -10.85 -21.15
C ILE A 36 7.15 -10.83 -21.37
N TYR A 37 6.43 -11.65 -20.61
CA TYR A 37 4.97 -11.76 -20.62
C TYR A 37 4.38 -10.95 -19.46
N GLY A 38 3.79 -9.80 -19.75
CA GLY A 38 3.08 -8.98 -18.77
C GLY A 38 1.63 -9.46 -18.59
N PHE A 39 1.29 -10.08 -17.46
CA PHE A 39 -0.07 -10.53 -17.18
C PHE A 39 -0.95 -9.35 -16.79
N LEU A 40 -2.10 -9.21 -17.47
CA LEU A 40 -3.02 -8.10 -17.26
C LEU A 40 -3.87 -8.31 -15.99
N ASN A 41 -4.03 -7.25 -15.22
CA ASN A 41 -4.81 -7.28 -13.97
C ASN A 41 -4.31 -8.32 -12.94
N GLY A 42 -3.00 -8.53 -12.88
CA GLY A 42 -2.37 -9.36 -11.86
C GLY A 42 -2.65 -10.85 -11.98
N TYR A 43 -2.93 -11.52 -10.87
CA TYR A 43 -3.25 -12.95 -10.87
C TYR A 43 -4.46 -13.31 -11.73
N GLU A 44 -5.37 -12.39 -11.94
CA GLU A 44 -6.50 -12.60 -12.84
C GLU A 44 -6.03 -12.89 -14.27
N GLY A 45 -5.05 -12.12 -14.75
CA GLY A 45 -4.42 -12.36 -16.05
C GLY A 45 -3.75 -13.73 -16.14
N LEU A 46 -3.05 -14.14 -15.08
CA LEU A 46 -2.41 -15.46 -15.04
C LEU A 46 -3.44 -16.61 -14.98
N ILE A 47 -4.55 -16.44 -14.25
CA ILE A 47 -5.64 -17.43 -14.17
C ILE A 47 -6.30 -17.65 -15.55
N TYR A 48 -6.64 -16.56 -16.24
CA TYR A 48 -7.40 -16.61 -17.48
C TYR A 48 -6.54 -16.53 -18.75
N GLY A 49 -5.21 -16.57 -18.63
CA GLY A 49 -4.28 -16.52 -19.76
C GLY A 49 -4.29 -15.19 -20.52
N ARG A 50 -4.56 -14.06 -19.83
CA ARG A 50 -4.58 -12.72 -20.42
C ARG A 50 -3.25 -12.01 -20.18
N TYR A 51 -2.47 -11.83 -21.23
CA TYR A 51 -1.14 -11.22 -21.17
C TYR A 51 -0.83 -10.40 -22.42
N LYS A 52 0.21 -9.59 -22.33
CA LYS A 52 0.90 -8.92 -23.44
C LYS A 52 2.33 -9.40 -23.50
N LEU A 53 2.85 -9.62 -24.70
CA LEU A 53 4.29 -9.75 -24.90
C LEU A 53 4.89 -8.33 -24.88
N LEU A 54 5.80 -8.09 -23.94
CA LEU A 54 6.40 -6.78 -23.71
C LEU A 54 7.75 -6.69 -24.40
N SER A 55 7.93 -5.65 -25.17
CA SER A 55 9.18 -5.30 -25.82
C SER A 55 10.06 -4.40 -24.94
N LYS A 56 11.33 -4.25 -25.29
CA LYS A 56 12.25 -3.31 -24.64
C LYS A 56 11.70 -1.86 -24.63
N GLN A 57 10.93 -1.51 -25.66
CA GLN A 57 10.33 -0.18 -25.81
C GLN A 57 9.23 0.10 -24.81
N ASP A 58 8.46 -0.92 -24.39
CA ASP A 58 7.39 -0.74 -23.40
C ASP A 58 7.92 -0.31 -22.02
N PHE A 59 9.20 -0.56 -21.73
CA PHE A 59 9.85 -0.13 -20.49
C PHE A 59 10.57 1.22 -20.61
N SER A 60 10.46 1.89 -21.77
CA SER A 60 11.00 3.23 -21.99
C SER A 60 10.04 4.29 -21.46
N GLY A 61 10.56 5.35 -20.84
CA GLY A 61 9.75 6.49 -20.38
C GLY A 61 8.91 6.27 -19.12
N ILE A 62 8.82 5.04 -18.58
CA ILE A 62 7.93 4.72 -17.44
C ILE A 62 8.54 4.99 -16.05
N LEU A 63 9.77 5.50 -15.96
CA LEU A 63 10.45 5.75 -14.68
C LEU A 63 9.69 6.71 -13.77
N THR A 64 8.98 7.67 -14.35
CA THR A 64 8.26 8.72 -13.62
C THR A 64 6.74 8.54 -13.64
N ILE A 65 6.27 7.45 -14.24
CA ILE A 65 4.84 7.17 -14.38
C ILE A 65 4.39 6.27 -13.22
N GLY A 66 3.51 6.79 -12.37
CA GLY A 66 2.91 6.04 -11.27
C GLY A 66 1.89 4.99 -11.72
N GLY A 67 1.39 4.23 -10.74
CA GLY A 67 0.49 3.11 -11.02
C GLY A 67 1.17 1.96 -11.73
N THR A 68 0.43 1.19 -12.52
CA THR A 68 0.93 0.02 -13.24
C THR A 68 0.42 -0.04 -14.68
N MET A 69 1.33 -0.22 -15.63
CA MET A 69 0.99 -0.40 -17.05
C MET A 69 0.30 -1.73 -17.35
N LEU A 70 0.34 -2.69 -16.43
CA LEU A 70 -0.30 -4.00 -16.57
C LEU A 70 -1.71 -4.04 -15.96
N GLY A 71 -2.10 -3.02 -15.21
CA GLY A 71 -3.29 -3.06 -14.38
C GLY A 71 -3.12 -4.00 -13.19
N THR A 72 -4.05 -3.94 -12.26
CA THR A 72 -4.03 -4.78 -11.05
C THR A 72 -5.43 -5.16 -10.63
N SER A 73 -5.58 -6.30 -9.95
CA SER A 73 -6.82 -6.71 -9.31
C SER A 73 -6.55 -7.33 -7.93
N ARG A 74 -7.60 -7.37 -7.10
CA ARG A 74 -7.54 -8.04 -5.82
C ARG A 74 -8.09 -9.46 -5.95
N GLN A 75 -7.20 -10.43 -5.79
CA GLN A 75 -7.55 -11.84 -5.69
C GLN A 75 -7.23 -12.31 -4.26
N PRO A 76 -8.23 -12.45 -3.37
CA PRO A 76 -7.96 -12.82 -1.98
C PRO A 76 -7.30 -14.19 -1.86
N PHE A 77 -6.18 -14.29 -1.15
CA PHE A 77 -5.44 -15.55 -0.95
C PHE A 77 -6.34 -16.70 -0.48
N LYS A 78 -7.24 -16.42 0.47
CA LYS A 78 -8.19 -17.43 0.99
C LYS A 78 -9.11 -18.05 -0.07
N GLN A 79 -9.28 -17.35 -1.20
CA GLN A 79 -10.14 -17.80 -2.30
C GLN A 79 -9.35 -18.44 -3.46
N MET A 80 -8.01 -18.53 -3.35
CA MET A 80 -7.20 -19.08 -4.45
C MET A 80 -7.46 -20.57 -4.68
N ARG A 81 -7.66 -21.36 -3.62
CA ARG A 81 -8.03 -22.79 -3.73
C ARG A 81 -9.53 -23.03 -3.86
N VAL A 82 -10.35 -21.99 -3.92
CA VAL A 82 -11.78 -22.10 -4.15
C VAL A 82 -12.03 -21.89 -5.65
N PRO A 83 -12.69 -22.85 -6.34
CA PRO A 83 -13.05 -22.68 -7.73
C PRO A 83 -13.83 -21.38 -7.98
N ASP A 84 -13.73 -20.83 -9.16
CA ASP A 84 -14.51 -19.66 -9.53
C ASP A 84 -15.99 -20.05 -9.82
N LYS A 85 -16.80 -19.08 -10.22
CA LYS A 85 -18.24 -19.30 -10.52
C LYS A 85 -18.49 -20.28 -11.68
N SER A 86 -17.50 -20.51 -12.55
CA SER A 86 -17.55 -21.47 -13.65
C SER A 86 -17.02 -22.86 -13.27
N GLY A 87 -16.56 -23.04 -12.02
CA GLY A 87 -15.94 -24.27 -11.55
C GLY A 87 -14.44 -24.38 -11.86
N LEU A 88 -13.81 -23.31 -12.37
CA LEU A 88 -12.39 -23.29 -12.70
C LEU A 88 -11.52 -23.35 -11.43
N ASP A 89 -10.63 -24.33 -11.35
CA ASP A 89 -9.54 -24.36 -10.36
C ASP A 89 -8.47 -23.33 -10.75
N LYS A 90 -8.40 -22.25 -9.96
CA LYS A 90 -7.52 -21.11 -10.24
C LYS A 90 -6.04 -21.48 -10.16
N VAL A 91 -5.65 -22.30 -9.18
CA VAL A 91 -4.24 -22.72 -8.99
C VAL A 91 -3.79 -23.56 -10.17
N ARG A 92 -4.62 -24.53 -10.56
CA ARG A 92 -4.38 -25.37 -11.74
C ARG A 92 -4.29 -24.52 -13.02
N ALA A 93 -5.21 -23.59 -13.22
CA ALA A 93 -5.22 -22.70 -14.39
C ALA A 93 -3.94 -21.83 -14.47
N MET A 94 -3.47 -21.29 -13.33
CA MET A 94 -2.21 -20.55 -13.28
C MET A 94 -1.00 -21.41 -13.66
N LYS A 95 -0.94 -22.66 -13.16
CA LYS A 95 0.09 -23.63 -13.53
C LYS A 95 0.07 -23.97 -15.01
N GLU A 96 -1.13 -24.28 -15.55
CA GLU A 96 -1.31 -24.59 -16.96
C GLU A 96 -0.85 -23.45 -17.87
N ASN A 97 -1.17 -22.20 -17.52
CA ASN A 97 -0.70 -21.02 -18.25
C ASN A 97 0.80 -20.80 -18.15
N TYR A 98 1.40 -21.01 -16.97
CA TYR A 98 2.84 -20.94 -16.76
C TYR A 98 3.59 -21.92 -17.65
N TYR A 99 3.18 -23.21 -17.63
CA TYR A 99 3.83 -24.25 -18.44
C TYR A 99 3.53 -24.11 -19.93
N ARG A 100 2.32 -23.72 -20.32
CA ARG A 100 1.95 -23.48 -21.73
C ARG A 100 2.80 -22.41 -22.38
N LEU A 101 3.18 -21.36 -21.64
CA LEU A 101 4.07 -20.31 -22.10
C LEU A 101 5.54 -20.67 -21.96
N ASN A 102 5.87 -21.82 -21.35
CA ASN A 102 7.24 -22.23 -21.01
C ASN A 102 7.99 -21.14 -20.25
N LEU A 103 7.35 -20.55 -19.22
CA LEU A 103 8.00 -19.54 -18.40
C LEU A 103 9.11 -20.15 -17.56
N ASP A 104 10.26 -19.51 -17.53
CA ASP A 104 11.39 -19.87 -16.67
C ASP A 104 11.19 -19.33 -15.24
N CYS A 105 10.54 -18.18 -15.11
CA CYS A 105 10.25 -17.54 -13.81
C CYS A 105 9.04 -16.64 -13.91
N LEU A 106 8.31 -16.51 -12.79
CA LEU A 106 7.22 -15.55 -12.59
C LEU A 106 7.64 -14.52 -11.55
N VAL A 107 7.72 -13.25 -11.94
CA VAL A 107 7.98 -12.12 -11.01
C VAL A 107 6.67 -11.48 -10.61
N VAL A 108 6.39 -11.48 -9.31
CA VAL A 108 5.16 -10.98 -8.71
C VAL A 108 5.45 -9.72 -7.90
N LEU A 109 4.90 -8.59 -8.32
CA LEU A 109 4.97 -7.34 -7.58
C LEU A 109 3.67 -7.17 -6.76
N GLY A 110 3.75 -7.30 -5.43
CA GLY A 110 2.53 -7.26 -4.65
C GLY A 110 2.72 -7.12 -3.14
N GLY A 111 1.61 -6.91 -2.43
CA GLY A 111 1.57 -6.84 -0.98
C GLY A 111 1.50 -8.22 -0.30
N ASN A 112 1.25 -8.25 1.00
CA ASN A 112 1.21 -9.44 1.83
C ASN A 112 0.29 -10.57 1.28
N GLY A 113 -0.91 -10.23 0.80
CA GLY A 113 -1.80 -11.22 0.17
C GLY A 113 -1.23 -11.84 -1.10
N SER A 114 -0.55 -11.04 -1.92
CA SER A 114 0.10 -11.48 -3.16
C SER A 114 1.33 -12.33 -2.87
N GLN A 115 2.09 -12.02 -1.81
CA GLN A 115 3.21 -12.82 -1.33
C GLN A 115 2.77 -14.25 -0.96
N LYS A 116 1.65 -14.37 -0.22
CA LYS A 116 1.08 -15.68 0.13
C LYS A 116 0.68 -16.50 -1.09
N THR A 117 0.14 -15.85 -2.12
CA THR A 117 -0.18 -16.53 -3.38
C THR A 117 1.09 -16.90 -4.16
N ALA A 118 2.11 -16.05 -4.16
CA ALA A 118 3.40 -16.35 -4.76
C ALA A 118 4.06 -17.58 -4.09
N ASN A 119 4.04 -17.63 -2.74
CA ASN A 119 4.51 -18.78 -1.98
C ASN A 119 3.72 -20.06 -2.32
N LEU A 120 2.39 -19.96 -2.40
CA LEU A 120 1.54 -21.07 -2.83
C LEU A 120 1.96 -21.62 -4.20
N LEU A 121 2.21 -20.75 -5.18
CA LEU A 121 2.66 -21.17 -6.51
C LEU A 121 4.05 -21.79 -6.50
N SER A 122 4.95 -21.31 -5.62
CA SER A 122 6.27 -21.91 -5.41
C SER A 122 6.15 -23.31 -4.81
N GLU A 123 5.28 -23.52 -3.82
CA GLU A 123 4.97 -24.84 -3.24
C GLU A 123 4.35 -25.80 -4.29
N GLU A 124 3.65 -25.26 -5.27
CA GLU A 124 3.09 -26.01 -6.41
C GLU A 124 4.11 -26.27 -7.53
N GLY A 125 5.38 -25.92 -7.32
CA GLY A 125 6.51 -26.23 -8.20
C GLY A 125 6.83 -25.19 -9.27
N LEU A 126 6.28 -23.97 -9.19
CA LEU A 126 6.64 -22.89 -10.10
C LEU A 126 7.84 -22.12 -9.55
N ASN A 127 8.71 -21.65 -10.44
CA ASN A 127 9.77 -20.71 -10.08
C ASN A 127 9.18 -19.29 -9.97
N VAL A 128 9.12 -18.74 -8.75
CA VAL A 128 8.46 -17.48 -8.47
C VAL A 128 9.35 -16.57 -7.63
N ILE A 129 9.49 -15.32 -8.04
CA ILE A 129 10.14 -14.26 -7.26
C ILE A 129 9.08 -13.24 -6.88
N HIS A 130 8.96 -12.94 -5.57
CA HIS A 130 8.05 -11.91 -5.07
C HIS A 130 8.82 -10.65 -4.68
N LEU A 131 8.32 -9.48 -5.16
CA LEU A 131 8.88 -8.17 -4.86
C LEU A 131 7.93 -7.39 -3.95
N PRO A 132 8.42 -6.83 -2.81
CA PRO A 132 7.60 -6.31 -1.73
C PRO A 132 7.01 -4.92 -2.06
N LYS A 133 5.80 -4.89 -2.57
CA LYS A 133 5.05 -3.69 -2.95
C LYS A 133 3.94 -3.41 -1.93
N THR A 134 4.02 -2.30 -1.23
CA THR A 134 2.91 -1.70 -0.48
C THR A 134 3.28 -0.30 -0.01
N ILE A 135 2.30 0.56 0.19
CA ILE A 135 2.48 1.85 0.86
C ILE A 135 2.44 1.70 2.39
N ASP A 136 1.99 0.56 2.90
CA ASP A 136 1.76 0.33 4.34
C ASP A 136 3.02 -0.10 5.08
N ASN A 137 4.07 -0.54 4.36
CA ASN A 137 5.32 -1.11 4.91
C ASN A 137 5.07 -2.28 5.88
N ASP A 138 4.15 -3.18 5.52
CA ASP A 138 3.64 -4.26 6.38
C ASP A 138 4.04 -5.68 5.94
N ILE A 139 5.07 -5.82 5.09
CA ILE A 139 5.53 -7.12 4.59
C ILE A 139 6.66 -7.64 5.46
N TYR A 140 6.46 -8.82 6.04
CA TYR A 140 7.50 -9.50 6.82
C TYR A 140 8.68 -9.91 5.94
N GLY A 141 9.90 -9.75 6.47
CA GLY A 141 11.14 -10.13 5.79
C GLY A 141 11.77 -9.02 4.95
N THR A 142 11.26 -7.79 5.02
CA THR A 142 11.89 -6.61 4.43
C THR A 142 11.80 -5.42 5.38
N ASP A 143 12.82 -4.58 5.39
CA ASP A 143 12.84 -3.35 6.19
C ASP A 143 11.99 -2.25 5.56
N ILE A 144 11.92 -2.25 4.22
CA ILE A 144 11.20 -1.23 3.48
C ILE A 144 10.56 -1.81 2.22
N THR A 145 9.33 -1.38 1.95
CA THR A 145 8.58 -1.73 0.74
C THR A 145 8.58 -0.57 -0.24
N PHE A 146 8.66 -0.86 -1.54
CA PHE A 146 8.58 0.22 -2.53
C PHE A 146 7.14 0.74 -2.68
N GLY A 147 7.03 2.05 -2.81
CA GLY A 147 5.78 2.82 -2.75
C GLY A 147 5.55 3.50 -1.39
N PHE A 148 6.19 3.05 -0.32
CA PHE A 148 6.05 3.60 1.02
C PHE A 148 6.57 5.03 1.12
N GLN A 149 7.78 5.31 0.63
CA GLN A 149 8.39 6.65 0.72
C GLN A 149 7.63 7.69 -0.12
N SER A 150 7.16 7.33 -1.30
CA SER A 150 6.33 8.22 -2.11
C SER A 150 4.99 8.54 -1.43
N ALA A 151 4.40 7.56 -0.75
CA ALA A 151 3.17 7.78 0.01
C ALA A 151 3.39 8.67 1.24
N ILE A 152 4.55 8.58 1.91
CA ILE A 152 4.95 9.51 2.99
C ILE A 152 4.97 10.93 2.46
N ASP A 153 5.60 11.19 1.31
CA ASP A 153 5.69 12.53 0.73
C ASP A 153 4.30 13.11 0.45
N VAL A 154 3.39 12.30 -0.11
CA VAL A 154 2.01 12.74 -0.36
C VAL A 154 1.28 13.06 0.95
N ALA A 155 1.37 12.19 1.94
CA ALA A 155 0.72 12.40 3.24
C ALA A 155 1.30 13.60 4.00
N THR A 156 2.62 13.78 3.96
CA THR A 156 3.32 14.94 4.55
C THR A 156 2.87 16.23 3.89
N ASN A 157 2.81 16.28 2.55
CA ASN A 157 2.35 17.46 1.83
C ASN A 157 0.90 17.85 2.20
N VAL A 158 0.02 16.87 2.46
CA VAL A 158 -1.33 17.16 2.97
C VAL A 158 -1.26 17.80 4.35
N ILE A 159 -0.45 17.29 5.28
CA ILE A 159 -0.28 17.88 6.60
C ILE A 159 0.25 19.31 6.50
N ASP A 160 1.26 19.56 5.66
CA ASP A 160 1.83 20.88 5.40
C ASP A 160 0.78 21.87 4.88
N CYS A 161 -0.06 21.45 3.95
CA CYS A 161 -1.19 22.26 3.46
C CYS A 161 -2.19 22.59 4.59
N ILE A 162 -2.40 21.67 5.52
CA ILE A 162 -3.32 21.88 6.66
C ILE A 162 -2.73 22.85 7.69
N HIS A 163 -1.41 22.90 7.89
CA HIS A 163 -0.80 23.83 8.83
C HIS A 163 -1.22 25.26 8.60
N THR A 164 -1.19 25.75 7.37
CA THR A 164 -1.52 27.14 7.04
C THR A 164 -2.97 27.49 7.31
N THR A 165 -3.90 26.59 6.95
CA THR A 165 -5.33 26.81 7.20
C THR A 165 -5.68 26.61 8.68
N ALA A 166 -5.05 25.68 9.38
CA ALA A 166 -5.24 25.46 10.80
C ALA A 166 -4.82 26.70 11.61
N ALA A 167 -3.67 27.29 11.28
CA ALA A 167 -3.19 28.51 11.89
C ALA A 167 -4.12 29.71 11.64
N SER A 168 -4.64 29.85 10.41
CA SER A 168 -5.55 30.96 10.05
C SER A 168 -6.88 30.94 10.80
N HIS A 169 -7.35 29.74 11.18
CA HIS A 169 -8.67 29.56 11.79
C HIS A 169 -8.65 29.17 13.28
N ASN A 170 -7.47 28.99 13.88
CA ASN A 170 -7.31 28.51 15.25
C ASN A 170 -8.17 27.27 15.58
N ARG A 171 -8.06 26.24 14.72
CA ARG A 171 -8.90 25.04 14.79
C ARG A 171 -8.10 23.78 15.04
N VAL A 172 -8.82 22.74 15.49
CA VAL A 172 -8.30 21.38 15.54
C VAL A 172 -8.59 20.70 14.20
N PHE A 173 -7.57 20.13 13.61
CA PHE A 173 -7.66 19.32 12.38
C PHE A 173 -7.22 17.89 12.64
N ILE A 174 -7.91 16.94 12.02
CA ILE A 174 -7.53 15.54 11.96
C ILE A 174 -7.23 15.20 10.50
N VAL A 175 -6.03 14.68 10.23
CA VAL A 175 -5.65 14.15 8.93
C VAL A 175 -5.63 12.63 9.05
N GLU A 176 -6.56 11.95 8.36
CA GLU A 176 -6.63 10.49 8.33
C GLU A 176 -5.68 9.94 7.29
N ILE A 177 -4.76 9.09 7.71
CA ILE A 177 -3.70 8.53 6.86
C ILE A 177 -3.92 7.03 6.69
N MET A 178 -3.73 6.53 5.46
CA MET A 178 -3.80 5.12 5.14
C MET A 178 -2.73 4.31 5.87
N GLY A 179 -2.82 3.00 5.84
CA GLY A 179 -1.89 2.06 6.50
C GLY A 179 -2.58 0.78 6.96
N HIS A 180 -3.87 0.66 6.71
CA HIS A 180 -4.71 -0.49 7.07
C HIS A 180 -4.60 -0.84 8.57
N LYS A 181 -3.72 -1.77 8.95
CA LYS A 181 -3.57 -2.26 10.33
C LYS A 181 -2.28 -1.82 11.00
N VAL A 182 -1.42 -1.11 10.28
CA VAL A 182 -0.13 -0.65 10.77
C VAL A 182 -0.02 0.87 10.66
N GLY A 183 0.73 1.47 11.56
CA GLY A 183 0.85 2.92 11.68
C GLY A 183 2.08 3.53 11.03
N TRP A 184 2.89 2.78 10.29
CA TRP A 184 4.16 3.27 9.74
C TRP A 184 3.99 4.54 8.90
N LEU A 185 3.04 4.54 7.95
CA LEU A 185 2.80 5.69 7.09
C LEU A 185 2.39 6.92 7.89
N THR A 186 1.49 6.74 8.86
CA THR A 186 1.02 7.80 9.75
C THR A 186 2.11 8.34 10.65
N LEU A 187 2.96 7.46 11.19
CA LEU A 187 4.08 7.85 12.04
C LEU A 187 5.08 8.72 11.29
N TYR A 188 5.53 8.26 10.13
CA TYR A 188 6.53 8.98 9.34
C TYR A 188 5.99 10.32 8.81
N ALA A 189 4.79 10.30 8.22
CA ALA A 189 4.16 11.52 7.71
C ALA A 189 3.81 12.49 8.84
N GLY A 190 3.34 11.99 9.97
CA GLY A 190 3.02 12.82 11.14
C GLY A 190 4.25 13.50 11.75
N ILE A 191 5.38 12.79 11.84
CA ILE A 191 6.66 13.37 12.30
C ILE A 191 7.18 14.37 11.27
N ALA A 192 7.22 13.99 9.99
CA ALA A 192 7.75 14.84 8.92
C ALA A 192 6.92 16.12 8.73
N GLY A 193 5.58 16.02 8.80
CA GLY A 193 4.66 17.15 8.69
C GLY A 193 4.43 17.90 10.01
N GLY A 194 5.11 17.53 11.11
CA GLY A 194 5.00 18.22 12.38
C GLY A 194 3.60 18.15 13.03
N ALA A 195 2.90 17.02 12.90
CA ALA A 195 1.64 16.81 13.59
C ALA A 195 1.85 16.84 15.12
N ASP A 196 0.95 17.49 15.82
CA ASP A 196 1.04 17.67 17.28
C ASP A 196 0.69 16.41 18.07
N ILE A 197 -0.17 15.54 17.48
CA ILE A 197 -0.61 14.27 18.05
C ILE A 197 -0.61 13.26 16.92
N ILE A 198 -0.05 12.06 17.17
CA ILE A 198 -0.03 10.95 16.21
C ILE A 198 -0.73 9.76 16.86
N LEU A 199 -1.76 9.22 16.21
CA LEU A 199 -2.52 8.06 16.71
C LEU A 199 -2.33 6.86 15.77
N LEU A 200 -1.85 5.75 16.34
CA LEU A 200 -1.43 4.56 15.62
C LEU A 200 -2.28 3.35 16.00
N PRO A 201 -2.46 2.36 15.11
CA PRO A 201 -3.19 1.13 15.44
C PRO A 201 -2.52 0.31 16.54
N GLU A 202 -1.20 0.33 16.61
CA GLU A 202 -0.38 -0.45 17.54
C GLU A 202 -0.51 0.06 18.98
N ILE A 203 -0.90 1.31 19.17
CA ILE A 203 -1.00 1.96 20.48
C ILE A 203 -2.43 2.48 20.67
N PRO A 204 -3.34 1.71 21.30
CA PRO A 204 -4.70 2.15 21.53
C PRO A 204 -4.74 3.49 22.27
N TYR A 205 -5.41 4.49 21.68
CA TYR A 205 -5.44 5.83 22.24
C TYR A 205 -6.48 5.97 23.37
N ASP A 206 -6.19 6.89 24.27
CA ASP A 206 -7.09 7.35 25.31
C ASP A 206 -7.58 8.75 24.97
N ILE A 207 -8.89 8.91 24.84
CA ILE A 207 -9.49 10.20 24.49
C ILE A 207 -9.19 11.31 25.53
N ASP A 208 -9.08 10.93 26.80
CA ASP A 208 -8.79 11.90 27.86
C ASP A 208 -7.34 12.42 27.74
N SER A 209 -6.42 11.55 27.34
CA SER A 209 -5.02 11.94 27.05
C SER A 209 -4.94 12.85 25.82
N VAL A 210 -5.71 12.57 24.78
CA VAL A 210 -5.82 13.44 23.58
C VAL A 210 -6.35 14.82 23.98
N MET A 211 -7.43 14.87 24.74
CA MET A 211 -8.01 16.10 25.22
C MET A 211 -7.05 16.93 26.12
N LYS A 212 -6.34 16.24 27.01
CA LYS A 212 -5.32 16.87 27.85
C LYS A 212 -4.22 17.54 27.00
N SER A 213 -3.75 16.86 25.94
CA SER A 213 -2.73 17.40 25.04
C SER A 213 -3.24 18.64 24.29
N ILE A 214 -4.47 18.58 23.71
CA ILE A 214 -5.09 19.71 23.01
C ILE A 214 -5.25 20.91 23.96
N THR A 215 -5.78 20.67 25.17
CA THR A 215 -6.00 21.73 26.18
C THR A 215 -4.68 22.35 26.65
N ALA A 216 -3.65 21.55 26.87
CA ALA A 216 -2.34 22.03 27.28
C ALA A 216 -1.72 22.93 26.21
N ARG A 217 -1.85 22.58 24.93
CA ARG A 217 -1.40 23.40 23.81
C ARG A 217 -2.12 24.74 23.76
N SER A 218 -3.45 24.70 23.87
CA SER A 218 -4.28 25.94 23.89
C SER A 218 -3.89 26.86 25.04
N LYS A 219 -3.70 26.30 26.25
CA LYS A 219 -3.21 27.08 27.41
C LYS A 219 -1.79 27.67 27.23
N ALA A 220 -0.96 27.00 26.43
CA ALA A 220 0.37 27.49 26.05
C ALA A 220 0.32 28.50 24.88
N GLY A 221 -0.84 29.02 24.52
CA GLY A 221 -1.01 30.03 23.48
C GLY A 221 -0.93 29.50 22.05
N LYS A 222 -0.95 28.16 21.85
CA LYS A 222 -1.02 27.56 20.51
C LYS A 222 -2.45 27.57 20.01
N GLY A 223 -2.71 28.33 18.95
CA GLY A 223 -4.07 28.56 18.42
C GLY A 223 -4.69 27.35 17.72
N PHE A 224 -3.88 26.41 17.23
CA PHE A 224 -4.37 25.23 16.50
C PHE A 224 -3.70 23.92 16.95
N THR A 225 -4.30 22.82 16.58
CA THR A 225 -3.73 21.47 16.80
C THR A 225 -3.99 20.58 15.60
N ILE A 226 -2.97 19.86 15.11
CA ILE A 226 -3.08 18.89 14.03
C ILE A 226 -2.86 17.49 14.59
N LEU A 227 -3.81 16.60 14.33
CA LEU A 227 -3.72 15.18 14.63
C LEU A 227 -3.50 14.41 13.35
N ALA A 228 -2.41 13.63 13.27
CA ALA A 228 -2.24 12.58 12.26
C ALA A 228 -2.83 11.28 12.81
N VAL A 229 -3.86 10.74 12.16
CA VAL A 229 -4.60 9.57 12.66
C VAL A 229 -4.57 8.47 11.62
N ALA A 230 -4.02 7.31 11.97
CA ALA A 230 -4.07 6.15 11.10
C ALA A 230 -5.51 5.66 10.91
N GLU A 231 -5.89 5.26 9.70
CA GLU A 231 -7.24 4.72 9.41
C GLU A 231 -7.60 3.50 10.28
N GLY A 232 -6.58 2.78 10.77
CA GLY A 232 -6.71 1.64 11.68
C GLY A 232 -6.56 1.98 13.16
N ALA A 233 -6.42 3.26 13.53
CA ALA A 233 -6.30 3.65 14.94
C ALA A 233 -7.51 3.21 15.76
N ILE A 234 -7.30 2.82 17.02
CA ILE A 234 -8.34 2.28 17.88
C ILE A 234 -8.26 2.90 19.28
N SER A 235 -9.40 3.27 19.86
CA SER A 235 -9.44 3.71 21.25
C SER A 235 -9.23 2.55 22.23
N LYS A 236 -8.70 2.82 23.44
CA LYS A 236 -8.58 1.82 24.51
C LYS A 236 -9.90 1.11 24.79
N LYS A 237 -11.01 1.86 24.79
CA LYS A 237 -12.36 1.32 24.95
C LYS A 237 -12.73 0.31 23.87
N ASN A 238 -12.37 0.58 22.62
CA ASN A 238 -12.66 -0.32 21.50
C ASN A 238 -11.67 -1.49 21.44
N ALA A 239 -10.42 -1.28 21.86
CA ALA A 239 -9.41 -2.32 21.94
C ALA A 239 -9.71 -3.41 23.00
N SER A 240 -10.50 -3.09 24.03
CA SER A 240 -10.96 -4.06 25.03
C SER A 240 -12.08 -4.98 24.53
N LEU A 241 -12.70 -4.69 23.39
CA LEU A 241 -13.75 -5.52 22.81
C LEU A 241 -13.15 -6.75 22.10
N SER A 242 -13.89 -7.86 22.09
CA SER A 242 -13.55 -8.98 21.21
C SER A 242 -13.65 -8.56 19.73
N LYS A 243 -12.97 -9.29 18.83
CA LYS A 243 -13.04 -9.02 17.39
C LYS A 243 -14.46 -9.03 16.83
N LYS A 244 -15.34 -9.88 17.40
CA LYS A 244 -16.74 -9.99 17.00
C LYS A 244 -17.51 -8.74 17.41
N GLU A 245 -17.44 -8.36 18.68
CA GLU A 245 -18.11 -7.18 19.23
C GLU A 245 -17.64 -5.89 18.52
N TYR A 246 -16.33 -5.76 18.31
CA TYR A 246 -15.80 -4.60 17.57
C TYR A 246 -16.35 -4.53 16.15
N LYS A 247 -16.40 -5.66 15.42
CA LYS A 247 -16.96 -5.70 14.07
C LYS A 247 -18.46 -5.36 14.06
N GLU A 248 -19.22 -5.86 15.02
CA GLU A 248 -20.65 -5.54 15.16
C GLU A 248 -20.86 -4.06 15.49
N LYS A 249 -20.03 -3.49 16.37
CA LYS A 249 -20.04 -2.07 16.68
C LYS A 249 -19.75 -1.22 15.45
N MET A 250 -18.70 -1.54 14.71
CA MET A 250 -18.32 -0.81 13.49
C MET A 250 -19.40 -0.90 12.40
N ALA A 251 -20.05 -2.06 12.25
CA ALA A 251 -21.15 -2.23 11.29
C ALA A 251 -22.40 -1.36 11.62
N LYS A 252 -22.57 -0.99 12.89
CA LYS A 252 -23.66 -0.11 13.38
C LYS A 252 -23.21 1.35 13.53
N SER A 253 -21.94 1.65 13.29
CA SER A 253 -21.43 3.01 13.43
C SER A 253 -22.04 3.93 12.38
N LYS A 254 -22.44 5.11 12.82
CA LYS A 254 -22.88 6.20 11.94
C LYS A 254 -21.71 7.01 11.37
N PHE A 255 -20.50 6.76 11.85
CA PHE A 255 -19.30 7.46 11.40
C PHE A 255 -18.62 6.67 10.28
N PRO A 256 -18.17 7.34 9.21
CA PRO A 256 -17.53 6.67 8.07
C PRO A 256 -16.12 6.13 8.41
N SER A 257 -15.46 6.70 9.43
CA SER A 257 -14.14 6.25 9.89
C SER A 257 -13.89 6.63 11.35
N VAL A 258 -12.79 6.12 11.92
CA VAL A 258 -12.32 6.45 13.28
C VAL A 258 -12.07 7.95 13.45
N SER A 259 -11.58 8.62 12.43
CA SER A 259 -11.28 10.05 12.48
C SER A 259 -12.55 10.90 12.65
N TYR A 260 -13.65 10.51 12.04
CA TYR A 260 -14.93 11.19 12.23
C TYR A 260 -15.55 10.90 13.62
N GLU A 261 -15.42 9.68 14.15
CA GLU A 261 -15.83 9.36 15.53
C GLU A 261 -15.02 10.20 16.52
N LEU A 262 -13.69 10.26 16.33
CA LEU A 262 -12.77 11.05 17.15
C LEU A 262 -13.07 12.55 17.07
N ALA A 263 -13.32 13.09 15.87
CA ALA A 263 -13.67 14.50 15.68
C ALA A 263 -14.95 14.86 16.42
N TYR A 264 -15.97 14.01 16.36
CA TYR A 264 -17.22 14.19 17.09
C TYR A 264 -17.00 14.21 18.61
N GLU A 265 -16.20 13.27 19.14
CA GLU A 265 -15.90 13.22 20.58
C GLU A 265 -15.13 14.45 21.05
N ILE A 266 -14.11 14.89 20.29
CA ILE A 266 -13.31 16.08 20.61
C ILE A 266 -14.18 17.33 20.53
N SER A 267 -14.98 17.48 19.46
CA SER A 267 -15.84 18.66 19.27
C SER A 267 -16.84 18.84 20.42
N ASN A 268 -17.48 17.75 20.85
CA ASN A 268 -18.42 17.78 21.99
C ASN A 268 -17.75 18.22 23.30
N ARG A 269 -16.49 17.86 23.52
CA ARG A 269 -15.75 18.18 24.75
C ARG A 269 -15.15 19.59 24.72
N LEU A 270 -14.75 20.07 23.54
CA LEU A 270 -14.20 21.42 23.37
C LEU A 270 -15.25 22.50 23.21
N GLY A 271 -16.48 22.15 22.79
CA GLY A 271 -17.49 23.10 22.37
C GLY A 271 -17.13 23.88 21.10
N SER A 272 -16.18 23.35 20.31
CA SER A 272 -15.69 23.96 19.08
C SER A 272 -15.60 22.93 17.93
N GLU A 273 -15.59 23.44 16.71
CA GLU A 273 -15.58 22.60 15.52
C GLU A 273 -14.21 21.95 15.28
N VAL A 274 -14.21 20.64 15.00
CA VAL A 274 -13.05 19.85 14.56
C VAL A 274 -13.24 19.46 13.10
N ARG A 275 -12.22 19.67 12.29
CA ARG A 275 -12.25 19.34 10.86
C ARG A 275 -11.49 18.05 10.58
N VAL A 276 -12.03 17.24 9.68
CA VAL A 276 -11.39 15.98 9.23
C VAL A 276 -11.01 16.11 7.76
N VAL A 277 -9.78 15.71 7.44
CA VAL A 277 -9.25 15.62 6.09
C VAL A 277 -8.85 14.17 5.83
N VAL A 278 -9.41 13.58 4.77
CA VAL A 278 -9.12 12.21 4.37
C VAL A 278 -8.54 12.22 2.96
N PRO A 279 -7.19 12.26 2.81
CA PRO A 279 -6.56 12.21 1.49
C PRO A 279 -6.85 10.89 0.74
N GLY A 280 -7.09 9.79 1.46
CA GLY A 280 -7.49 8.52 0.88
C GLY A 280 -6.54 8.03 -0.21
N HIS A 281 -7.08 7.62 -1.36
CA HIS A 281 -6.30 7.03 -2.46
C HIS A 281 -5.31 7.98 -3.15
N THR A 282 -5.35 9.30 -2.89
CA THR A 282 -4.29 10.21 -3.39
C THR A 282 -2.91 9.80 -2.89
N GLN A 283 -2.83 9.16 -1.72
CA GLN A 283 -1.59 8.61 -1.15
C GLN A 283 -0.96 7.48 -1.98
N ARG A 284 -1.69 6.90 -2.93
CA ARG A 284 -1.20 5.88 -3.88
C ARG A 284 -0.85 6.44 -5.24
N GLY A 285 -1.31 7.66 -5.52
CA GLY A 285 -1.22 8.31 -6.82
C GLY A 285 0.02 9.16 -7.01
N GLY A 286 0.20 9.62 -8.23
CA GLY A 286 1.28 10.52 -8.59
C GLY A 286 2.57 9.82 -9.00
N THR A 287 3.61 10.62 -9.12
CA THR A 287 4.95 10.19 -9.54
C THR A 287 5.73 9.61 -8.36
N PRO A 288 6.46 8.49 -8.53
CA PRO A 288 7.35 7.99 -7.50
C PRO A 288 8.45 9.00 -7.18
N ASN A 289 8.76 9.20 -5.89
CA ASN A 289 9.84 10.08 -5.46
C ASN A 289 11.22 9.49 -5.79
N ALA A 290 12.27 10.28 -5.58
CA ALA A 290 13.64 9.87 -5.92
C ALA A 290 14.08 8.61 -5.15
N PHE A 291 13.70 8.49 -3.88
CA PHE A 291 14.04 7.33 -3.06
C PHE A 291 13.41 6.04 -3.63
N ASP A 292 12.11 6.05 -3.90
CA ASP A 292 11.42 4.89 -4.46
C ASP A 292 11.91 4.54 -5.86
N ARG A 293 12.30 5.52 -6.69
CA ARG A 293 12.90 5.23 -8.00
C ARG A 293 14.21 4.46 -7.87
N VAL A 294 15.08 4.85 -6.95
CA VAL A 294 16.36 4.16 -6.70
C VAL A 294 16.12 2.79 -6.08
N LEU A 295 15.32 2.70 -5.02
CA LEU A 295 14.99 1.45 -4.33
C LEU A 295 14.37 0.43 -5.30
N SER A 296 13.35 0.85 -6.05
CA SER A 296 12.63 0.01 -7.01
C SER A 296 13.53 -0.47 -8.15
N THR A 297 14.43 0.39 -8.65
CA THR A 297 15.40 -0.01 -9.67
C THR A 297 16.36 -1.08 -9.12
N ARG A 298 16.86 -0.91 -7.90
CA ARG A 298 17.73 -1.89 -7.23
C ARG A 298 17.03 -3.21 -6.97
N ILE A 299 15.81 -3.18 -6.43
CA ILE A 299 15.00 -4.39 -6.20
C ILE A 299 14.73 -5.12 -7.51
N GLY A 300 14.39 -4.38 -8.58
CA GLY A 300 14.20 -4.97 -9.91
C GLY A 300 15.47 -5.59 -10.48
N ALA A 301 16.62 -4.96 -10.30
CA ALA A 301 17.92 -5.51 -10.73
C ALA A 301 18.26 -6.77 -9.95
N ALA A 302 18.10 -6.78 -8.62
CA ALA A 302 18.34 -7.96 -7.79
C ALA A 302 17.44 -9.15 -8.18
N ALA A 303 16.17 -8.88 -8.54
CA ALA A 303 15.29 -9.91 -9.07
C ALA A 303 15.80 -10.48 -10.40
N ALA A 304 16.34 -9.63 -11.27
CA ALA A 304 16.93 -10.08 -12.53
C ALA A 304 18.21 -10.91 -12.30
N GLU A 305 19.05 -10.54 -11.34
CA GLU A 305 20.23 -11.33 -10.93
C GLU A 305 19.80 -12.73 -10.47
N ALA A 306 18.81 -12.82 -9.56
CA ALA A 306 18.27 -14.10 -9.11
C ALA A 306 17.61 -14.96 -10.22
N ILE A 307 17.19 -14.37 -11.34
CA ILE A 307 16.68 -15.09 -12.51
C ILE A 307 17.84 -15.63 -13.37
N LEU A 308 18.98 -14.96 -13.35
CA LEU A 308 20.16 -15.33 -14.14
C LEU A 308 20.98 -16.45 -13.50
N GLU A 309 20.95 -16.57 -12.18
CA GLU A 309 21.49 -17.69 -11.40
C GLU A 309 20.69 -18.98 -11.65
#